data_ee21b6ef9187eb073a96574651c3be75
#
_entry.id   ee21b6ef9187eb073a96574651c3be75
#
_cell.length_a   1.000
_cell.length_b   1.000
_cell.length_c   1.000
_cell.angle_alpha   90.00
_cell.angle_beta   90.00
_cell.angle_gamma   90.00
#
_symmetry.space_group_name_H-M   'P 1'
#
loop_
_entity.id
_entity.type
_entity.pdbx_description
1 polymer ?
#
loop_
_entity_poly.entity_id
_entity_poly.type
_entity_poly.pdbx_seq_one_letter_code
_entity_poly.pdbx_strand_id
1 'polypeptide(L)'
;MVTIFKNFNEVVEHKTIATILEEIKTGKHKPGIIYLRKSLAEKKEEAYNKAKKSLPAFTPSGKFVGGRKLEFLTEYSKFIILDIDKLSTADLQKSKSIAAQSEFTYACFISPSGNGLKILVKIETPKTEHKETFLKVQAYYENILKLEIDKSGKDLTRLCFYSWDENLYLNDNASTFVTSSEVEMPLIETQPEPKTKNPEPLLDYDAIYNHCVNFTEKKVQFVNGSRNVFVHQLACNLNRKGV
;
A
#
# COMPACT_ATOMS: atom_id res chain seq x y z
N MET A 1 19.47 5.27 -9.90
CA MET A 1 19.13 4.04 -10.68
C MET A 1 18.39 3.06 -9.79
N VAL A 2 17.59 2.16 -10.39
CA VAL A 2 16.90 1.06 -9.69
C VAL A 2 17.12 -0.24 -10.45
N THR A 3 16.89 -1.38 -9.77
CA THR A 3 17.19 -2.69 -10.36
C THR A 3 15.94 -3.41 -10.79
N ILE A 4 15.95 -3.96 -11.99
CA ILE A 4 14.91 -4.84 -12.53
C ILE A 4 15.27 -6.28 -12.21
N PHE A 5 14.31 -7.02 -11.68
CA PHE A 5 14.42 -8.43 -11.32
C PHE A 5 13.46 -9.29 -12.13
N LYS A 6 13.93 -10.48 -12.48
CA LYS A 6 13.11 -11.60 -12.94
C LYS A 6 13.04 -12.64 -11.82
N ASN A 7 11.90 -13.29 -11.66
CA ASN A 7 11.71 -14.33 -10.65
C ASN A 7 12.10 -13.91 -9.22
N PHE A 8 11.87 -12.63 -8.87
CA PHE A 8 12.13 -12.02 -7.55
C PHE A 8 13.61 -11.83 -7.15
N ASN A 9 14.56 -12.53 -7.73
CA ASN A 9 15.95 -12.51 -7.26
C ASN A 9 16.98 -12.33 -8.38
N GLU A 10 16.67 -12.69 -9.62
CA GLU A 10 17.56 -12.61 -10.75
C GLU A 10 17.63 -11.15 -11.25
N VAL A 11 18.79 -10.53 -11.12
CA VAL A 11 19.06 -9.18 -11.66
C VAL A 11 19.11 -9.25 -13.19
N VAL A 12 18.29 -8.44 -13.85
CA VAL A 12 18.23 -8.37 -15.31
C VAL A 12 18.98 -7.15 -15.83
N GLU A 13 18.64 -5.97 -15.31
CA GLU A 13 19.18 -4.69 -15.75
C GLU A 13 18.93 -3.60 -14.70
N HIS A 14 19.53 -2.43 -14.93
CA HIS A 14 19.29 -1.24 -14.12
C HIS A 14 18.70 -0.13 -14.99
N LYS A 15 17.70 0.57 -14.47
CA LYS A 15 17.00 1.66 -15.17
C LYS A 15 16.76 2.87 -14.26
N THR A 16 16.42 3.99 -14.87
CA THR A 16 15.86 5.11 -14.12
C THR A 16 14.40 4.84 -13.79
N ILE A 17 13.88 5.46 -12.73
CA ILE A 17 12.45 5.42 -12.42
C ILE A 17 11.63 5.98 -13.59
N ALA A 18 12.08 7.08 -14.20
CA ALA A 18 11.40 7.69 -15.35
C ALA A 18 11.24 6.71 -16.54
N THR A 19 12.29 5.94 -16.87
CA THR A 19 12.23 4.91 -17.92
C THR A 19 11.19 3.84 -17.59
N ILE A 20 11.14 3.39 -16.33
CA ILE A 20 10.17 2.36 -15.90
C ILE A 20 8.73 2.91 -15.98
N LEU A 21 8.50 4.15 -15.55
CA LEU A 21 7.18 4.76 -15.63
C LEU A 21 6.72 4.93 -17.07
N GLU A 22 7.61 5.30 -17.98
CA GLU A 22 7.31 5.35 -19.41
C GLU A 22 6.98 3.96 -19.98
N GLU A 23 7.73 2.92 -19.60
CA GLU A 23 7.43 1.53 -19.99
C GLU A 23 6.08 1.03 -19.45
N ILE A 24 5.68 1.46 -18.24
CA ILE A 24 4.37 1.17 -17.65
C ILE A 24 3.26 1.89 -18.43
N LYS A 25 3.45 3.17 -18.75
CA LYS A 25 2.49 4.01 -19.48
C LYS A 25 2.28 3.51 -20.91
N THR A 26 3.36 3.22 -21.63
CA THR A 26 3.32 2.74 -23.00
C THR A 26 2.95 1.27 -23.14
N GLY A 27 2.98 0.51 -22.03
CA GLY A 27 2.52 -0.88 -22.01
C GLY A 27 3.54 -1.90 -22.48
N LYS A 28 4.83 -1.74 -22.17
CA LYS A 28 5.88 -2.72 -22.49
C LYS A 28 5.50 -4.17 -22.13
N HIS A 29 4.78 -4.35 -21.04
CA HIS A 29 4.33 -5.65 -20.54
C HIS A 29 2.79 -5.85 -20.66
N LYS A 30 2.11 -5.02 -21.44
CA LYS A 30 0.64 -5.01 -21.63
C LYS A 30 0.03 -6.41 -21.86
N PRO A 31 0.56 -7.26 -22.76
CA PRO A 31 -0.04 -8.59 -22.99
C PRO A 31 -0.11 -9.45 -21.73
N GLY A 32 0.99 -9.50 -20.95
CA GLY A 32 1.04 -10.24 -19.68
C GLY A 32 0.09 -9.68 -18.63
N ILE A 33 -0.02 -8.34 -18.54
CA ILE A 33 -0.94 -7.66 -17.62
C ILE A 33 -2.40 -7.94 -17.99
N ILE A 34 -2.75 -7.89 -19.27
CA ILE A 34 -4.13 -8.23 -19.73
C ILE A 34 -4.46 -9.67 -19.37
N TYR A 35 -3.56 -10.62 -19.65
CA TYR A 35 -3.75 -12.02 -19.29
C TYR A 35 -3.93 -12.22 -17.78
N LEU A 36 -3.11 -11.54 -16.97
CA LEU A 36 -3.21 -11.57 -15.51
C LEU A 36 -4.56 -11.04 -15.01
N ARG A 37 -5.00 -9.87 -15.51
CA ARG A 37 -6.30 -9.27 -15.15
C ARG A 37 -7.47 -10.17 -15.57
N LYS A 38 -7.41 -10.76 -16.76
CA LYS A 38 -8.40 -11.73 -17.23
C LYS A 38 -8.46 -12.97 -16.33
N SER A 39 -7.31 -13.55 -15.98
CA SER A 39 -7.24 -14.71 -15.08
C SER A 39 -7.84 -14.41 -13.70
N LEU A 40 -7.63 -13.20 -13.18
CA LEU A 40 -8.23 -12.73 -11.92
C LEU A 40 -9.76 -12.62 -12.04
N ALA A 41 -10.26 -12.01 -13.12
CA ALA A 41 -11.70 -11.85 -13.37
C ALA A 41 -12.42 -13.20 -13.53
N GLU A 42 -11.75 -14.16 -14.16
CA GLU A 42 -12.23 -15.53 -14.35
C GLU A 42 -12.01 -16.43 -13.11
N LYS A 43 -11.48 -15.88 -12.00
CA LYS A 43 -11.17 -16.60 -10.75
C LYS A 43 -10.23 -17.81 -10.96
N LYS A 44 -9.36 -17.76 -11.97
CA LYS A 44 -8.34 -18.76 -12.27
C LYS A 44 -7.07 -18.50 -11.45
N GLU A 45 -7.10 -18.87 -10.17
CA GLU A 45 -6.06 -18.51 -9.20
C GLU A 45 -4.67 -18.98 -9.58
N GLU A 46 -4.51 -20.23 -10.05
CA GLU A 46 -3.21 -20.75 -10.49
C GLU A 46 -2.63 -19.97 -11.68
N ALA A 47 -3.47 -19.69 -12.68
CA ALA A 47 -3.07 -18.93 -13.87
C ALA A 47 -2.69 -17.49 -13.48
N TYR A 48 -3.46 -16.86 -12.61
CA TYR A 48 -3.16 -15.54 -12.05
C TYR A 48 -1.81 -15.52 -11.33
N ASN A 49 -1.59 -16.46 -10.40
CA ASN A 49 -0.36 -16.55 -9.62
C ASN A 49 0.86 -16.83 -10.51
N LYS A 50 0.73 -17.71 -11.51
CA LYS A 50 1.78 -17.98 -12.48
C LYS A 50 2.11 -16.74 -13.33
N ALA A 51 1.08 -16.06 -13.85
CA ALA A 51 1.25 -14.84 -14.62
C ALA A 51 1.91 -13.73 -13.79
N LYS A 52 1.48 -13.52 -12.53
CA LYS A 52 2.06 -12.53 -11.62
C LYS A 52 3.53 -12.81 -11.33
N LYS A 53 3.90 -14.06 -11.07
CA LYS A 53 5.29 -14.47 -10.82
C LYS A 53 6.19 -14.31 -12.05
N SER A 54 5.64 -14.35 -13.26
CA SER A 54 6.41 -14.18 -14.50
C SER A 54 6.64 -12.71 -14.87
N LEU A 55 5.94 -11.76 -14.25
CA LEU A 55 6.16 -10.34 -14.48
C LEU A 55 7.53 -9.93 -13.93
N PRO A 56 8.28 -9.09 -14.65
CA PRO A 56 9.42 -8.42 -14.05
C PRO A 56 8.96 -7.48 -12.95
N ALA A 57 9.87 -7.24 -11.99
CA ALA A 57 9.65 -6.33 -10.89
C ALA A 57 10.88 -5.46 -10.69
N PHE A 58 10.73 -4.31 -10.08
CA PHE A 58 11.85 -3.42 -9.76
C PHE A 58 11.86 -3.07 -8.28
N THR A 59 13.02 -2.63 -7.79
CA THR A 59 13.21 -2.15 -6.42
C THR A 59 13.16 -0.62 -6.41
N PRO A 60 12.03 0.03 -6.07
CA PRO A 60 11.90 1.50 -6.15
C PRO A 60 12.94 2.24 -5.32
N SER A 61 13.35 1.67 -4.19
CA SER A 61 14.23 2.33 -3.21
C SER A 61 15.72 2.27 -3.56
N GLY A 62 16.14 1.56 -4.61
CA GLY A 62 17.55 1.59 -4.98
C GLY A 62 18.03 0.57 -6.00
N LYS A 63 19.34 0.69 -6.30
CA LYS A 63 20.09 -0.19 -7.18
C LYS A 63 20.76 -1.29 -6.35
N PHE A 64 20.57 -2.52 -6.79
CA PHE A 64 21.14 -3.72 -6.17
C PHE A 64 22.02 -4.44 -7.17
N VAL A 65 23.20 -4.93 -6.75
CA VAL A 65 24.16 -5.65 -7.59
C VAL A 65 24.44 -7.01 -6.97
N GLY A 66 24.19 -8.09 -7.71
CA GLY A 66 24.43 -9.47 -7.26
C GLY A 66 23.24 -10.15 -6.59
N GLY A 67 22.17 -9.42 -6.27
CA GLY A 67 20.98 -9.99 -5.66
C GLY A 67 20.09 -8.94 -4.98
N ARG A 68 19.04 -9.38 -4.25
CA ARG A 68 18.04 -8.49 -3.66
C ARG A 68 18.12 -8.37 -2.13
N LYS A 69 19.22 -8.75 -1.52
CA LYS A 69 19.42 -8.50 -0.08
C LYS A 69 19.97 -7.09 0.17
N LEU A 70 19.80 -6.57 1.36
CA LEU A 70 20.24 -5.23 1.73
C LEU A 70 21.75 -5.02 1.53
N GLU A 71 22.55 -6.06 1.73
CA GLU A 71 24.00 -6.07 1.50
C GLU A 71 24.40 -5.77 0.03
N PHE A 72 23.50 -6.02 -0.92
CA PHE A 72 23.69 -5.75 -2.34
C PHE A 72 23.20 -4.36 -2.79
N LEU A 73 22.66 -3.54 -1.87
CA LEU A 73 22.25 -2.17 -2.16
C LEU A 73 23.48 -1.28 -2.39
N THR A 74 23.71 -0.87 -3.63
CA THR A 74 24.86 -0.03 -4.02
C THR A 74 24.51 1.44 -4.19
N GLU A 75 23.25 1.76 -4.47
CA GLU A 75 22.78 3.14 -4.67
C GLU A 75 21.36 3.27 -4.10
N TYR A 76 21.15 4.23 -3.20
CA TYR A 76 19.84 4.56 -2.66
C TYR A 76 19.14 5.57 -3.56
N SER A 77 17.93 5.26 -4.03
CA SER A 77 17.21 6.08 -5.02
C SER A 77 16.48 7.27 -4.45
N LYS A 78 16.25 7.29 -3.13
CA LYS A 78 15.40 8.27 -2.43
C LYS A 78 13.94 8.28 -2.92
N PHE A 79 13.41 7.12 -3.29
CA PHE A 79 12.00 6.93 -3.58
C PHE A 79 11.35 5.96 -2.60
N ILE A 80 10.14 6.29 -2.20
CA ILE A 80 9.20 5.42 -1.50
C ILE A 80 8.09 5.03 -2.46
N ILE A 81 7.64 3.77 -2.39
CA ILE A 81 6.44 3.32 -3.06
C ILE A 81 5.40 2.88 -2.02
N LEU A 82 4.21 3.42 -2.15
CA LEU A 82 3.03 2.99 -1.41
C LEU A 82 2.20 2.04 -2.26
N ASP A 83 1.57 1.09 -1.61
CA ASP A 83 0.76 0.05 -2.23
C ASP A 83 -0.61 -0.02 -1.56
N ILE A 84 -1.68 0.15 -2.32
CA ILE A 84 -3.05 0.07 -1.87
C ILE A 84 -3.74 -1.00 -2.70
N ASP A 85 -4.16 -2.07 -2.06
CA ASP A 85 -4.73 -3.24 -2.72
C ASP A 85 -6.26 -3.33 -2.55
N LYS A 86 -6.90 -4.16 -3.37
CA LYS A 86 -8.30 -4.57 -3.27
C LYS A 86 -9.33 -3.43 -3.31
N LEU A 87 -9.04 -2.41 -4.10
CA LEU A 87 -9.96 -1.30 -4.32
C LEU A 87 -11.08 -1.70 -5.29
N SER A 88 -12.29 -1.18 -5.06
CA SER A 88 -13.33 -1.17 -6.09
C SER A 88 -12.92 -0.25 -7.26
N THR A 89 -13.53 -0.38 -8.42
CA THR A 89 -13.24 0.49 -9.56
C THR A 89 -13.47 1.96 -9.22
N ALA A 90 -14.55 2.27 -8.49
CA ALA A 90 -14.87 3.63 -8.08
C ALA A 90 -13.84 4.19 -7.09
N ASP A 91 -13.48 3.40 -6.06
CA ASP A 91 -12.48 3.80 -5.07
C ASP A 91 -11.09 3.98 -5.71
N LEU A 92 -10.73 3.11 -6.67
CA LEU A 92 -9.47 3.22 -7.40
C LEU A 92 -9.35 4.54 -8.15
N GLN A 93 -10.39 4.93 -8.90
CA GLN A 93 -10.41 6.18 -9.66
C GLN A 93 -10.40 7.39 -8.72
N LYS A 94 -11.21 7.36 -7.65
CA LYS A 94 -11.24 8.40 -6.62
C LYS A 94 -9.88 8.57 -5.97
N SER A 95 -9.28 7.46 -5.49
CA SER A 95 -7.98 7.49 -4.81
C SER A 95 -6.86 7.96 -5.74
N LYS A 96 -6.88 7.54 -7.01
CA LYS A 96 -5.91 8.00 -8.01
C LYS A 96 -6.01 9.50 -8.24
N SER A 97 -7.24 10.04 -8.33
CA SER A 97 -7.48 11.48 -8.47
C SER A 97 -7.00 12.27 -7.25
N ILE A 98 -7.29 11.81 -6.03
CA ILE A 98 -6.83 12.45 -4.79
C ILE A 98 -5.31 12.39 -4.70
N ALA A 99 -4.70 11.23 -4.95
CA ALA A 99 -3.24 11.09 -4.93
C ALA A 99 -2.57 12.04 -5.93
N ALA A 100 -3.13 12.21 -7.14
CA ALA A 100 -2.59 13.10 -8.16
C ALA A 100 -2.66 14.60 -7.77
N GLN A 101 -3.52 14.98 -6.82
CA GLN A 101 -3.61 16.35 -6.32
C GLN A 101 -2.57 16.67 -5.24
N SER A 102 -1.97 15.65 -4.63
CA SER A 102 -0.92 15.86 -3.65
C SER A 102 0.37 16.35 -4.31
N GLU A 103 0.94 17.43 -3.80
CA GLU A 103 2.22 17.98 -4.27
C GLU A 103 3.39 17.00 -4.15
N PHE A 104 3.30 16.01 -3.22
CA PHE A 104 4.35 15.01 -2.98
C PHE A 104 4.26 13.82 -3.93
N THR A 105 3.17 13.66 -4.69
CA THR A 105 3.02 12.54 -5.61
C THR A 105 3.88 12.75 -6.85
N TYR A 106 5.00 12.02 -6.94
CA TYR A 106 5.82 11.99 -8.16
C TYR A 106 5.12 11.21 -9.28
N ALA A 107 4.58 10.04 -8.97
CA ALA A 107 3.80 9.26 -9.92
C ALA A 107 2.76 8.41 -9.20
N CYS A 108 1.63 8.14 -9.86
CA CYS A 108 0.72 7.10 -9.42
C CYS A 108 0.12 6.33 -10.60
N PHE A 109 -0.04 5.02 -10.42
CA PHE A 109 -0.51 4.11 -11.45
C PHE A 109 -1.23 2.87 -10.89
N ILE A 110 -2.05 2.28 -11.73
CA ILE A 110 -2.84 1.09 -11.40
C ILE A 110 -1.92 -0.13 -11.26
N SER A 111 -2.13 -0.93 -10.23
CA SER A 111 -1.39 -2.17 -9.98
C SER A 111 -1.58 -3.22 -11.11
N PRO A 112 -0.71 -4.24 -11.21
CA PRO A 112 -0.85 -5.28 -12.22
C PRO A 112 -2.22 -5.98 -12.20
N SER A 113 -2.78 -6.19 -11.01
CA SER A 113 -4.11 -6.82 -10.84
C SER A 113 -5.28 -5.96 -11.34
N GLY A 114 -5.06 -4.66 -11.52
CA GLY A 114 -6.11 -3.72 -11.96
C GLY A 114 -7.02 -3.21 -10.85
N ASN A 115 -6.85 -3.68 -9.62
CA ASN A 115 -7.66 -3.32 -8.45
C ASN A 115 -6.84 -2.77 -7.27
N GLY A 116 -5.69 -2.17 -7.56
CA GLY A 116 -4.85 -1.51 -6.58
C GLY A 116 -4.16 -0.29 -7.16
N LEU A 117 -3.66 0.58 -6.30
CA LEU A 117 -2.97 1.81 -6.66
C LEU A 117 -1.54 1.77 -6.12
N LYS A 118 -0.59 2.20 -6.93
CA LYS A 118 0.81 2.42 -6.58
C LYS A 118 1.10 3.91 -6.60
N ILE A 119 1.73 4.43 -5.55
CA ILE A 119 2.10 5.86 -5.44
C ILE A 119 3.59 5.94 -5.17
N LEU A 120 4.33 6.68 -6.00
CA LEU A 120 5.74 6.98 -5.79
C LEU A 120 5.91 8.40 -5.24
N VAL A 121 6.76 8.50 -4.22
CA VAL A 121 7.06 9.76 -3.52
C VAL A 121 8.57 9.94 -3.44
N LYS A 122 9.06 11.15 -3.78
CA LYS A 122 10.46 11.54 -3.56
C LYS A 122 10.68 11.88 -2.09
N ILE A 123 11.81 11.45 -1.53
CA ILE A 123 12.20 11.75 -0.15
C ILE A 123 13.65 12.23 -0.11
N GLU A 124 14.04 12.94 0.97
CA GLU A 124 15.42 13.45 1.11
C GLU A 124 16.23 12.74 2.20
N THR A 125 15.60 11.92 3.02
CA THR A 125 16.22 11.25 4.15
C THR A 125 17.25 10.19 3.74
N PRO A 126 18.27 9.92 4.57
CA PRO A 126 19.24 8.86 4.34
C PRO A 126 18.58 7.47 4.41
N LYS A 127 19.25 6.46 3.85
CA LYS A 127 18.73 5.07 3.81
C LYS A 127 18.47 4.49 5.22
N THR A 128 19.17 4.95 6.23
CA THR A 128 19.00 4.53 7.63
C THR A 128 17.65 4.92 8.21
N GLU A 129 17.06 5.98 7.70
CA GLU A 129 15.77 6.52 8.12
C GLU A 129 14.62 6.12 7.19
N HIS A 130 14.89 5.33 6.15
CA HIS A 130 13.90 4.95 5.13
C HIS A 130 12.60 4.40 5.73
N LYS A 131 12.71 3.52 6.72
CA LYS A 131 11.54 2.91 7.39
C LYS A 131 10.71 3.94 8.14
N GLU A 132 11.36 4.86 8.86
CA GLU A 132 10.66 5.91 9.59
C GLU A 132 9.98 6.88 8.63
N THR A 133 10.70 7.29 7.59
CA THR A 133 10.16 8.16 6.53
C THR A 133 9.00 7.49 5.81
N PHE A 134 9.08 6.18 5.53
CA PHE A 134 7.97 5.44 4.95
C PHE A 134 6.71 5.55 5.82
N LEU A 135 6.83 5.40 7.14
CA LEU A 135 5.67 5.48 8.05
C LEU A 135 5.03 6.89 8.05
N LYS A 136 5.84 7.95 7.94
CA LYS A 136 5.34 9.33 7.84
C LYS A 136 4.62 9.56 6.50
N VAL A 137 5.21 9.12 5.39
CA VAL A 137 4.58 9.17 4.06
C VAL A 137 3.29 8.35 4.03
N GLN A 138 3.31 7.14 4.60
CA GLN A 138 2.13 6.30 4.74
C GLN A 138 1.01 7.02 5.49
N ALA A 139 1.30 7.57 6.69
CA ALA A 139 0.31 8.28 7.50
C ALA A 139 -0.30 9.48 6.75
N TYR A 140 0.51 10.24 6.01
CA TYR A 140 0.04 11.33 5.17
C TYR A 140 -0.98 10.84 4.11
N TYR A 141 -0.63 9.80 3.35
CA TYR A 141 -1.51 9.28 2.30
C TYR A 141 -2.73 8.54 2.87
N GLU A 142 -2.61 7.82 3.97
CA GLU A 142 -3.77 7.24 4.69
C GLU A 142 -4.74 8.33 5.14
N ASN A 143 -4.22 9.48 5.59
CA ASN A 143 -5.06 10.60 5.97
C ASN A 143 -5.83 11.21 4.79
N ILE A 144 -5.18 11.49 3.65
CA ILE A 144 -5.87 12.12 2.51
C ILE A 144 -6.75 11.16 1.72
N LEU A 145 -6.37 9.87 1.64
CA LEU A 145 -7.12 8.85 0.91
C LEU A 145 -8.23 8.20 1.73
N LYS A 146 -8.14 8.25 3.07
CA LYS A 146 -9.00 7.53 4.02
C LYS A 146 -9.02 6.01 3.76
N LEU A 147 -7.87 5.45 3.42
CA LEU A 147 -7.65 4.04 3.10
C LEU A 147 -6.38 3.54 3.81
N GLU A 148 -6.38 2.25 4.17
CA GLU A 148 -5.20 1.59 4.72
C GLU A 148 -4.19 1.27 3.61
N ILE A 149 -2.89 1.51 3.89
CA ILE A 149 -1.77 1.27 2.99
C ILE A 149 -0.95 0.08 3.47
N ASP A 150 -0.48 -0.76 2.53
CA ASP A 150 0.35 -1.93 2.85
C ASP A 150 1.68 -1.52 3.52
N LYS A 151 1.83 -1.90 4.79
CA LYS A 151 3.01 -1.61 5.61
C LYS A 151 4.29 -2.32 5.14
N SER A 152 4.19 -3.29 4.24
CA SER A 152 5.36 -4.03 3.74
C SER A 152 6.27 -3.20 2.82
N GLY A 153 5.79 -2.06 2.32
CA GLY A 153 6.57 -1.10 1.52
C GLY A 153 7.73 -0.43 2.25
N LYS A 154 7.79 -0.52 3.60
CA LYS A 154 8.87 0.03 4.43
C LYS A 154 10.26 -0.61 4.23
N ASP A 155 10.31 -1.73 3.53
CA ASP A 155 11.55 -2.46 3.29
C ASP A 155 12.25 -1.93 2.02
N LEU A 156 13.54 -1.56 2.14
CA LEU A 156 14.37 -1.13 1.03
C LEU A 156 14.44 -2.15 -0.12
N THR A 157 14.30 -3.43 0.19
CA THR A 157 14.32 -4.53 -0.78
C THR A 157 12.93 -4.81 -1.41
N ARG A 158 11.92 -4.00 -1.09
CA ARG A 158 10.56 -4.17 -1.61
C ARG A 158 10.56 -4.17 -3.14
N LEU A 159 9.88 -5.18 -3.72
CA LEU A 159 9.63 -5.26 -5.15
C LEU A 159 8.30 -4.60 -5.51
N CYS A 160 8.35 -3.84 -6.60
CA CYS A 160 7.17 -3.39 -7.31
C CYS A 160 7.12 -4.10 -8.68
N PHE A 161 6.06 -4.85 -8.93
CA PHE A 161 5.86 -5.47 -10.23
C PHE A 161 5.57 -4.43 -11.30
N TYR A 162 6.05 -4.67 -12.52
CA TYR A 162 5.61 -3.91 -13.69
C TYR A 162 4.10 -3.99 -13.84
N SER A 163 3.53 -2.90 -14.33
CA SER A 163 2.11 -2.79 -14.60
C SER A 163 1.86 -2.23 -16.01
N TRP A 164 0.62 -1.94 -16.31
CA TRP A 164 0.20 -1.17 -17.48
C TRP A 164 -0.93 -0.23 -17.10
N ASP A 165 -0.71 1.06 -17.31
CA ASP A 165 -1.66 2.14 -17.06
C ASP A 165 -1.39 3.30 -18.04
N GLU A 166 -2.17 3.37 -19.12
CA GLU A 166 -2.05 4.44 -20.14
C GLU A 166 -2.27 5.82 -19.56
N ASN A 167 -3.05 5.91 -18.48
CA ASN A 167 -3.36 7.13 -17.76
C ASN A 167 -2.50 7.30 -16.50
N LEU A 168 -1.29 6.70 -16.48
CA LEU A 168 -0.33 6.91 -15.41
C LEU A 168 -0.13 8.42 -15.17
N TYR A 169 -0.31 8.85 -13.92
CA TYR A 169 0.01 10.21 -13.50
C TYR A 169 1.50 10.35 -13.24
N LEU A 170 2.11 11.40 -13.75
CA LEU A 170 3.52 11.77 -13.54
C LEU A 170 3.62 13.28 -13.30
N ASN A 171 4.34 13.65 -12.24
CA ASN A 171 4.66 15.05 -11.93
C ASN A 171 6.17 15.17 -11.67
N ASP A 172 6.93 15.59 -12.65
CA ASP A 172 8.37 15.79 -12.53
C ASP A 172 8.75 16.88 -11.52
N ASN A 173 7.82 17.84 -11.27
CA ASN A 173 7.96 18.94 -10.33
C ASN A 173 7.42 18.60 -8.93
N ALA A 174 7.13 17.32 -8.64
CA ALA A 174 6.65 16.93 -7.33
C ALA A 174 7.63 17.36 -6.23
N SER A 175 7.08 17.96 -5.18
CA SER A 175 7.83 18.34 -3.97
C SER A 175 8.42 17.09 -3.32
N THR A 176 9.63 17.24 -2.77
CA THR A 176 10.25 16.18 -1.97
C THR A 176 9.60 16.15 -0.59
N PHE A 177 9.18 14.97 -0.14
CA PHE A 177 8.62 14.80 1.20
C PHE A 177 9.75 14.90 2.24
N VAL A 178 9.68 15.92 3.09
CA VAL A 178 10.69 16.20 4.12
C VAL A 178 10.11 15.82 5.49
N THR A 179 10.88 15.12 6.32
CA THR A 179 10.43 14.63 7.62
C THR A 179 10.59 15.65 8.76
N SER A 180 10.95 16.91 8.45
CA SER A 180 10.97 17.98 9.44
C SER A 180 9.60 18.11 10.12
N SER A 181 9.58 18.47 11.39
CA SER A 181 8.43 18.41 12.32
C SER A 181 7.21 19.27 11.94
N GLU A 182 7.18 19.83 10.73
CA GLU A 182 6.21 20.81 10.25
C GLU A 182 5.62 20.46 8.87
N VAL A 183 5.44 19.18 8.55
CA VAL A 183 4.43 18.88 7.53
C VAL A 183 3.09 19.09 8.20
N GLU A 184 2.57 20.32 8.12
CA GLU A 184 1.18 20.58 8.44
C GLU A 184 0.35 19.60 7.62
N MET A 185 -0.27 18.62 8.30
CA MET A 185 -1.23 17.76 7.63
C MET A 185 -2.31 18.69 7.07
N PRO A 186 -2.61 18.64 5.77
CA PRO A 186 -3.64 19.49 5.23
C PRO A 186 -4.91 19.27 6.03
N LEU A 187 -5.34 20.31 6.76
CA LEU A 187 -6.65 20.35 7.36
C LEU A 187 -7.62 20.29 6.19
N ILE A 188 -8.20 19.13 5.95
CA ILE A 188 -9.35 19.03 5.06
C ILE A 188 -10.39 19.90 5.75
N GLU A 189 -10.68 21.09 5.20
CA GLU A 189 -11.88 21.83 5.55
C GLU A 189 -13.05 20.90 5.26
N THR A 190 -13.47 20.18 6.28
CA THR A 190 -14.77 19.54 6.27
C THR A 190 -15.78 20.67 6.13
N GLN A 191 -16.40 20.76 4.95
CA GLN A 191 -17.61 21.56 4.84
C GLN A 191 -18.50 21.20 6.02
N PRO A 192 -19.07 22.20 6.75
CA PRO A 192 -19.87 21.91 7.93
C PRO A 192 -21.05 21.03 7.50
N GLU A 193 -21.07 19.80 7.96
CA GLU A 193 -22.25 18.96 7.89
C GLU A 193 -23.42 19.70 8.55
N PRO A 194 -24.63 19.60 8.00
CA PRO A 194 -25.79 20.23 8.61
C PRO A 194 -25.94 19.68 10.02
N LYS A 195 -25.97 20.58 11.02
CA LYS A 195 -26.09 20.28 12.43
C LYS A 195 -27.38 19.49 12.69
N THR A 196 -27.30 18.16 12.70
CA THR A 196 -28.30 17.33 13.35
C THR A 196 -27.92 17.22 14.82
N LYS A 197 -28.78 17.79 15.66
CA LYS A 197 -28.69 17.72 17.12
C LYS A 197 -28.94 16.28 17.55
N ASN A 198 -27.86 15.58 17.99
CA ASN A 198 -27.88 14.65 19.13
C ASN A 198 -26.44 14.23 19.42
N PRO A 199 -25.93 14.35 20.64
CA PRO A 199 -24.64 13.81 21.00
C PRO A 199 -24.73 12.27 20.95
N GLU A 200 -23.89 11.64 20.12
CA GLU A 200 -23.70 10.19 20.21
C GLU A 200 -23.21 9.84 21.63
N PRO A 201 -23.78 8.83 22.27
CA PRO A 201 -23.31 8.38 23.57
C PRO A 201 -21.85 7.92 23.42
N LEU A 202 -20.97 8.43 24.29
CA LEU A 202 -19.59 7.93 24.44
C LEU A 202 -19.66 6.41 24.63
N LEU A 203 -19.13 5.66 23.65
CA LEU A 203 -19.04 4.20 23.74
C LEU A 203 -18.12 3.85 24.92
N ASP A 204 -18.70 3.25 25.96
CA ASP A 204 -17.95 2.69 27.07
C ASP A 204 -17.30 1.38 26.61
N TYR A 205 -16.06 1.48 26.13
CA TYR A 205 -15.31 0.34 25.61
C TYR A 205 -15.07 -0.74 26.66
N ASP A 206 -14.94 -0.38 27.94
CA ASP A 206 -14.75 -1.33 29.04
C ASP A 206 -16.04 -2.11 29.29
N ALA A 207 -17.19 -1.45 29.25
CA ALA A 207 -18.48 -2.13 29.37
C ALA A 207 -18.73 -3.07 28.17
N ILE A 208 -18.38 -2.67 26.96
CA ILE A 208 -18.50 -3.52 25.75
C ILE A 208 -17.55 -4.73 25.87
N TYR A 209 -16.28 -4.50 26.25
CA TYR A 209 -15.32 -5.57 26.43
C TYR A 209 -15.79 -6.62 27.45
N ASN A 210 -16.19 -6.17 28.64
CA ASN A 210 -16.69 -7.03 29.71
C ASN A 210 -17.94 -7.81 29.28
N HIS A 211 -18.86 -7.15 28.53
CA HIS A 211 -20.02 -7.83 27.96
C HIS A 211 -19.61 -8.95 26.99
N CYS A 212 -18.64 -8.70 26.10
CA CYS A 212 -18.14 -9.68 25.15
C CYS A 212 -17.42 -10.84 25.82
N VAL A 213 -16.64 -10.58 26.89
CA VAL A 213 -16.00 -11.63 27.70
C VAL A 213 -17.06 -12.51 28.33
N ASN A 214 -18.01 -11.95 29.07
CA ASN A 214 -19.08 -12.68 29.75
C ASN A 214 -19.95 -13.50 28.76
N PHE A 215 -20.21 -12.96 27.58
CA PHE A 215 -20.94 -13.66 26.51
C PHE A 215 -20.14 -14.84 25.94
N THR A 216 -18.82 -14.68 25.82
CA THR A 216 -17.93 -15.73 25.31
C THR A 216 -17.76 -16.84 26.32
N GLU A 217 -17.63 -16.53 27.63
CA GLU A 217 -17.50 -17.50 28.72
C GLU A 217 -18.72 -18.42 28.85
N LYS A 218 -19.91 -17.93 28.52
CA LYS A 218 -21.13 -18.76 28.49
C LYS A 218 -21.09 -19.84 27.40
N LYS A 219 -20.22 -19.71 26.41
CA LYS A 219 -20.11 -20.64 25.27
C LYS A 219 -18.84 -21.47 25.31
N VAL A 220 -17.73 -20.87 25.71
CA VAL A 220 -16.41 -21.51 25.75
C VAL A 220 -15.67 -21.02 27.00
N GLN A 221 -15.28 -21.91 27.89
CA GLN A 221 -14.49 -21.56 29.08
C GLN A 221 -13.03 -21.33 28.74
N PHE A 222 -12.39 -20.36 29.39
CA PHE A 222 -10.97 -20.07 29.25
C PHE A 222 -10.13 -21.05 30.13
N VAL A 223 -10.01 -22.30 29.68
CA VAL A 223 -9.28 -23.36 30.37
C VAL A 223 -8.23 -24.00 29.46
N ASN A 224 -7.33 -24.79 30.03
CA ASN A 224 -6.35 -25.53 29.23
C ASN A 224 -7.04 -26.39 28.15
N GLY A 225 -6.58 -26.26 26.90
CA GLY A 225 -7.16 -26.96 25.75
C GLY A 225 -8.18 -26.14 24.94
N SER A 226 -8.82 -25.13 25.54
CA SER A 226 -9.81 -24.27 24.82
C SER A 226 -9.40 -22.79 24.67
N ARG A 227 -8.21 -22.42 25.14
CA ARG A 227 -7.74 -21.01 25.10
C ARG A 227 -7.81 -20.36 23.70
N ASN A 228 -7.35 -21.06 22.68
CA ASN A 228 -7.32 -20.53 21.32
C ASN A 228 -8.75 -20.34 20.78
N VAL A 229 -9.67 -21.26 21.11
CA VAL A 229 -11.07 -21.15 20.71
C VAL A 229 -11.74 -20.00 21.41
N PHE A 230 -11.48 -19.81 22.71
CA PHE A 230 -11.99 -18.70 23.50
C PHE A 230 -11.51 -17.34 22.94
N VAL A 231 -10.20 -17.19 22.72
CA VAL A 231 -9.61 -15.94 22.20
C VAL A 231 -10.17 -15.62 20.82
N HIS A 232 -10.29 -16.60 19.93
CA HIS A 232 -10.87 -16.40 18.61
C HIS A 232 -12.34 -15.97 18.69
N GLN A 233 -13.15 -16.63 19.54
CA GLN A 233 -14.56 -16.30 19.72
C GLN A 233 -14.77 -14.92 20.33
N LEU A 234 -13.91 -14.55 21.30
CA LEU A 234 -13.92 -13.21 21.92
C LEU A 234 -13.58 -12.12 20.88
N ALA A 235 -12.53 -12.33 20.08
CA ALA A 235 -12.16 -11.40 19.00
C ALA A 235 -13.29 -11.22 17.97
N CYS A 236 -13.99 -12.31 17.59
CA CYS A 236 -15.16 -12.21 16.71
C CYS A 236 -16.31 -11.42 17.33
N ASN A 237 -16.55 -11.56 18.65
CA ASN A 237 -17.62 -10.85 19.34
C ASN A 237 -17.29 -9.35 19.51
N LEU A 238 -16.03 -9.01 19.80
CA LEU A 238 -15.55 -7.62 19.87
C LEU A 238 -15.68 -6.93 18.52
N ASN A 239 -15.19 -7.56 17.46
CA ASN A 239 -15.26 -7.02 16.10
C ASN A 239 -16.72 -6.75 15.64
N ARG A 240 -17.69 -7.59 16.04
CA ARG A 240 -19.12 -7.36 15.78
C ARG A 240 -19.70 -6.15 16.51
N LYS A 241 -19.05 -5.68 17.57
CA LYS A 241 -19.44 -4.50 18.36
C LYS A 241 -18.64 -3.25 17.98
N GLY A 242 -17.72 -3.35 17.00
CA GLY A 242 -16.93 -2.22 16.53
C GLY A 242 -15.75 -1.87 17.46
N VAL A 243 -15.24 -2.84 18.22
CA VAL A 243 -14.08 -2.72 19.13
C VAL A 243 -12.92 -3.50 18.58
#